data_893dd9532522b6e63fb101b1d51b07be
#
_entry.id   893dd9532522b6e63fb101b1d51b07be
#
_cell.length_a   1.000
_cell.length_b   1.000
_cell.length_c   1.000
_cell.angle_alpha   90.00
_cell.angle_beta   90.00
_cell.angle_gamma   90.00
#
_symmetry.space_group_name_H-M   'P 1'
#
loop_
_entity.id
_entity.type
_entity.pdbx_description
1 polymer ?
#
loop_
_entity_poly.entity_id
_entity_poly.type
_entity_poly.pdbx_seq_one_letter_code
_entity_poly.pdbx_strand_id
1 'polypeptide(L)'
;MIIIFLNIICWIVAFICIYILLNPKTKILKNINLSPFKRRIFEKTENVDEIFKTGEKNIKKMSKKFNNNFDVMILNFNGSLNVGNIMRLSCIFGVNTFHIIGRKFYDARSCVGSDKYINIKVNKEIIKEMPDKSIIPKIDYNLFLKYLEEENLSPIFIEQGGESIINFNFNELNSLKRKSVFIFGNETNGIDKRLIRCCKKVEGFRILSIPQFGFLKSLNVSNCASIILWEHYKSNEKRKVI
;
A
#
# COMPACT_ATOMS: atom_id res chain seq x y z
N MET A 1 23.17 51.13 -17.90
CA MET A 1 23.72 50.05 -18.75
C MET A 1 23.98 48.74 -18.01
N ILE A 2 24.62 48.75 -16.85
CA ILE A 2 24.93 47.53 -16.04
C ILE A 2 23.64 46.80 -15.54
N ILE A 3 22.59 47.50 -15.09
CA ILE A 3 21.33 46.92 -14.60
C ILE A 3 20.57 46.17 -15.71
N ILE A 4 20.59 46.67 -16.92
CA ILE A 4 19.95 46.04 -18.08
C ILE A 4 20.69 44.72 -18.42
N PHE A 5 22.00 44.73 -18.33
CA PHE A 5 22.84 43.54 -18.58
C PHE A 5 22.63 42.44 -17.55
N LEU A 6 22.49 42.80 -16.25
CA LEU A 6 22.18 41.86 -15.17
C LEU A 6 20.78 41.24 -15.35
N ASN A 7 19.78 42.02 -15.73
CA ASN A 7 18.44 41.48 -15.98
C ASN A 7 18.42 40.49 -17.17
N ILE A 8 19.15 40.78 -18.26
CA ILE A 8 19.26 39.86 -19.42
C ILE A 8 19.93 38.53 -18.99
N ILE A 9 20.99 38.59 -18.19
CA ILE A 9 21.68 37.38 -17.66
C ILE A 9 20.73 36.55 -16.78
N CYS A 10 19.95 37.16 -15.87
CA CYS A 10 18.97 36.48 -15.05
C CYS A 10 17.90 35.78 -15.91
N TRP A 11 17.39 36.42 -16.96
CA TRP A 11 16.41 35.81 -17.87
C TRP A 11 17.01 34.64 -18.66
N ILE A 12 18.27 34.72 -19.10
CA ILE A 12 18.95 33.66 -19.81
C ILE A 12 19.16 32.45 -18.87
N VAL A 13 19.59 32.69 -17.63
CA VAL A 13 19.75 31.62 -16.63
C VAL A 13 18.43 30.96 -16.28
N ALA A 14 17.36 31.76 -16.10
CA ALA A 14 16.02 31.21 -15.84
C ALA A 14 15.52 30.37 -17.04
N PHE A 15 15.75 30.81 -18.27
CA PHE A 15 15.37 30.09 -19.48
C PHE A 15 16.15 28.77 -19.63
N ILE A 16 17.44 28.77 -19.32
CA ILE A 16 18.29 27.56 -19.32
C ILE A 16 17.80 26.59 -18.24
N CYS A 17 17.48 27.05 -17.04
CA CYS A 17 16.94 26.21 -15.96
C CYS A 17 15.58 25.60 -16.34
N ILE A 18 14.68 26.38 -16.93
CA ILE A 18 13.38 25.91 -17.43
C ILE A 18 13.58 24.91 -18.58
N TYR A 19 14.50 25.19 -19.51
CA TYR A 19 14.81 24.27 -20.61
C TYR A 19 15.37 22.93 -20.12
N ILE A 20 16.23 22.95 -19.10
CA ILE A 20 16.77 21.73 -18.44
C ILE A 20 15.65 20.96 -17.73
N LEU A 21 14.72 21.67 -17.06
CA LEU A 21 13.60 21.06 -16.35
C LEU A 21 12.56 20.44 -17.32
N LEU A 22 12.34 21.07 -18.47
CA LEU A 22 11.37 20.60 -19.47
C LEU A 22 11.93 19.53 -20.43
N ASN A 23 13.26 19.37 -20.49
CA ASN A 23 13.93 18.40 -21.36
C ASN A 23 14.70 17.33 -20.55
N PRO A 24 14.01 16.29 -20.04
CA PRO A 24 14.66 15.24 -19.24
C PRO A 24 15.69 14.39 -20.00
N LYS A 25 15.84 14.61 -21.32
CA LYS A 25 16.82 13.91 -22.17
C LYS A 25 18.21 14.58 -22.25
N THR A 26 18.41 15.72 -21.59
CA THR A 26 19.74 16.35 -21.58
C THR A 26 20.71 15.51 -20.76
N LYS A 27 21.84 15.15 -21.37
CA LYS A 27 22.93 14.32 -20.81
C LYS A 27 23.51 14.83 -19.47
N ILE A 28 23.13 16.02 -19.00
CA ILE A 28 23.59 16.64 -17.76
C ILE A 28 23.20 15.84 -16.52
N LEU A 29 22.03 15.17 -16.54
CA LEU A 29 21.59 14.33 -15.41
C LEU A 29 22.37 13.00 -15.27
N LYS A 30 23.09 12.57 -16.31
CA LYS A 30 23.88 11.32 -16.26
C LYS A 30 25.14 11.40 -15.39
N ASN A 31 25.64 12.61 -15.11
CA ASN A 31 26.89 12.81 -14.35
C ASN A 31 26.65 13.20 -12.89
N ILE A 32 25.39 13.29 -12.43
CA ILE A 32 25.11 13.47 -11.02
C ILE A 32 25.32 12.12 -10.35
N ASN A 33 26.32 12.04 -9.47
CA ASN A 33 26.63 10.83 -8.71
C ASN A 33 25.51 10.62 -7.65
N LEU A 34 24.36 10.15 -8.13
CA LEU A 34 23.21 9.81 -7.28
C LEU A 34 23.59 8.57 -6.48
N SER A 35 23.27 8.57 -5.18
CA SER A 35 23.46 7.39 -4.34
C SER A 35 22.83 6.16 -5.02
N PRO A 36 23.31 4.94 -4.77
CA PRO A 36 22.77 3.71 -5.34
C PRO A 36 21.25 3.58 -5.14
N PHE A 37 20.72 4.16 -4.08
CA PHE A 37 19.30 4.24 -3.77
C PHE A 37 18.51 5.11 -4.79
N LYS A 38 19.00 6.33 -5.11
CA LYS A 38 18.38 7.20 -6.11
C LYS A 38 18.44 6.59 -7.52
N ARG A 39 19.58 5.98 -7.89
CA ARG A 39 19.73 5.32 -9.19
C ARG A 39 18.70 4.19 -9.36
N ARG A 40 18.47 3.37 -8.31
CA ARG A 40 17.48 2.27 -8.33
C ARG A 40 16.04 2.75 -8.44
N ILE A 41 15.68 3.88 -7.83
CA ILE A 41 14.34 4.49 -7.95
C ILE A 41 14.12 4.99 -9.38
N PHE A 42 15.11 5.68 -9.97
CA PHE A 42 14.99 6.17 -11.35
C PHE A 42 14.97 5.03 -12.38
N GLU A 43 15.77 4.00 -12.22
CA GLU A 43 15.74 2.81 -13.08
C GLU A 43 14.38 2.08 -13.00
N LYS A 44 13.77 2.00 -11.80
CA LYS A 44 12.42 1.41 -11.65
C LYS A 44 11.33 2.30 -12.25
N THR A 45 11.43 3.63 -12.18
CA THR A 45 10.45 4.55 -12.77
C THR A 45 10.59 4.68 -14.28
N GLU A 46 11.79 4.63 -14.84
CA GLU A 46 12.01 4.56 -16.30
C GLU A 46 11.37 3.28 -16.88
N ASN A 47 11.49 2.14 -16.19
CA ASN A 47 10.82 0.90 -16.57
C ASN A 47 9.27 0.99 -16.52
N VAL A 48 8.70 1.78 -15.62
CA VAL A 48 7.24 1.98 -15.55
C VAL A 48 6.73 2.72 -16.79
N ASP A 49 7.42 3.75 -17.25
CA ASP A 49 7.03 4.48 -18.47
C ASP A 49 7.14 3.61 -19.74
N GLU A 50 8.13 2.73 -19.83
CA GLU A 50 8.24 1.73 -20.90
C GLU A 50 7.10 0.70 -20.81
N ILE A 51 6.73 0.28 -19.60
CA ILE A 51 5.61 -0.64 -19.35
C ILE A 51 4.31 -0.04 -19.86
N PHE A 52 4.05 1.24 -19.58
CA PHE A 52 2.85 1.94 -20.06
C PHE A 52 2.75 1.96 -21.60
N LYS A 53 3.88 1.95 -22.31
CA LYS A 53 3.93 1.89 -23.77
C LYS A 53 3.62 0.50 -24.34
N THR A 54 3.75 -0.57 -23.55
CA THR A 54 3.62 -1.96 -24.02
C THR A 54 2.25 -2.59 -23.86
N GLY A 55 1.28 -1.88 -23.27
CA GLY A 55 -0.12 -2.30 -23.12
C GLY A 55 -0.44 -3.15 -21.88
N GLU A 56 -1.73 -3.17 -21.50
CA GLU A 56 -2.22 -3.71 -20.22
C GLU A 56 -1.84 -5.18 -19.91
N LYS A 57 -1.72 -6.04 -20.92
CA LYS A 57 -1.37 -7.47 -20.71
C LYS A 57 0.05 -7.65 -20.17
N ASN A 58 0.98 -6.81 -20.60
CA ASN A 58 2.37 -6.86 -20.16
C ASN A 58 2.54 -6.27 -18.76
N ILE A 59 1.71 -5.31 -18.38
CA ILE A 59 1.76 -4.65 -17.07
C ILE A 59 1.52 -5.64 -15.94
N LYS A 60 0.48 -6.49 -16.03
CA LYS A 60 0.22 -7.54 -15.02
C LYS A 60 1.35 -8.57 -14.90
N LYS A 61 2.02 -8.88 -15.99
CA LYS A 61 3.17 -9.80 -15.97
C LYS A 61 4.39 -9.16 -15.33
N MET A 62 4.59 -7.86 -15.53
CA MET A 62 5.72 -7.11 -14.98
C MET A 62 5.48 -6.72 -13.53
N SER A 63 4.27 -6.38 -13.13
CA SER A 63 3.94 -6.10 -11.72
C SER A 63 4.31 -7.27 -10.80
N LYS A 64 4.17 -8.52 -11.28
CA LYS A 64 4.59 -9.71 -10.52
C LYS A 64 6.09 -9.73 -10.18
N LYS A 65 6.95 -9.07 -10.96
CA LYS A 65 8.39 -8.97 -10.66
C LYS A 65 8.69 -8.06 -9.47
N PHE A 66 7.77 -7.16 -9.14
CA PHE A 66 7.90 -6.21 -8.04
C PHE A 66 7.11 -6.63 -6.80
N ASN A 67 6.37 -7.74 -6.88
CA ASN A 67 5.57 -8.21 -5.76
C ASN A 67 6.46 -8.75 -4.64
N ASN A 68 6.17 -8.29 -3.44
CA ASN A 68 6.73 -8.83 -2.21
C ASN A 68 5.86 -9.99 -1.71
N ASN A 69 6.36 -10.77 -0.75
CA ASN A 69 5.65 -11.92 -0.21
C ASN A 69 4.68 -11.55 0.91
N PHE A 70 3.84 -10.53 0.67
CA PHE A 70 2.78 -10.17 1.61
C PHE A 70 1.54 -9.64 0.88
N ASP A 71 0.42 -9.69 1.53
CA ASP A 71 -0.89 -9.27 1.03
C ASP A 71 -1.47 -8.16 1.92
N VAL A 72 -2.45 -7.44 1.38
CA VAL A 72 -3.26 -6.47 2.12
C VAL A 72 -4.71 -6.87 2.03
N MET A 73 -5.44 -6.77 3.13
CA MET A 73 -6.87 -7.07 3.21
C MET A 73 -7.62 -5.89 3.84
N ILE A 74 -8.76 -5.54 3.24
CA ILE A 74 -9.64 -4.51 3.78
C ILE A 74 -11.04 -5.06 4.02
N LEU A 75 -11.60 -4.72 5.19
CA LEU A 75 -12.99 -5.02 5.52
C LEU A 75 -13.87 -3.90 4.98
N ASN A 76 -14.38 -4.07 3.75
CA ASN A 76 -15.08 -3.02 3.02
C ASN A 76 -16.59 -3.23 3.02
N PHE A 77 -17.29 -2.60 3.95
CA PHE A 77 -18.76 -2.71 4.06
C PHE A 77 -19.48 -1.64 3.24
N ASN A 78 -18.97 -0.40 3.21
CA ASN A 78 -19.68 0.75 2.67
C ASN A 78 -19.05 1.34 1.39
N GLY A 79 -17.84 0.92 1.05
CA GLY A 79 -17.04 1.53 -0.02
C GLY A 79 -16.56 2.93 0.37
N SER A 80 -15.33 3.25 0.06
CA SER A 80 -14.78 4.55 0.40
C SER A 80 -13.63 4.97 -0.52
N LEU A 81 -13.28 6.25 -0.46
CA LEU A 81 -12.05 6.80 -1.01
C LEU A 81 -10.81 6.09 -0.47
N ASN A 82 -10.85 5.65 0.80
CA ASN A 82 -9.72 5.00 1.46
C ASN A 82 -9.38 3.64 0.84
N VAL A 83 -10.35 2.89 0.35
CA VAL A 83 -10.08 1.61 -0.35
C VAL A 83 -9.19 1.85 -1.57
N GLY A 84 -9.52 2.85 -2.40
CA GLY A 84 -8.72 3.19 -3.56
C GLY A 84 -7.33 3.73 -3.20
N ASN A 85 -7.23 4.55 -2.15
CA ASN A 85 -5.94 5.04 -1.64
C ASN A 85 -5.05 3.90 -1.15
N ILE A 86 -5.59 2.94 -0.37
CA ILE A 86 -4.85 1.78 0.11
C ILE A 86 -4.43 0.88 -1.06
N MET A 87 -5.29 0.72 -2.06
CA MET A 87 -4.96 -0.04 -3.28
C MET A 87 -3.79 0.60 -4.04
N ARG A 88 -3.78 1.94 -4.15
CA ARG A 88 -2.67 2.68 -4.75
C ARG A 88 -1.36 2.48 -3.96
N LEU A 89 -1.42 2.61 -2.64
CA LEU A 89 -0.27 2.33 -1.75
C LEU A 89 0.22 0.89 -1.91
N SER A 90 -0.71 -0.06 -2.02
CA SER A 90 -0.40 -1.48 -2.22
C SER A 90 0.40 -1.71 -3.50
N CYS A 91 0.06 -1.02 -4.60
CA CYS A 91 0.87 -1.05 -5.82
C CYS A 91 2.27 -0.46 -5.63
N ILE A 92 2.38 0.68 -4.91
CA ILE A 92 3.66 1.36 -4.66
C ILE A 92 4.61 0.48 -3.85
N PHE A 93 4.10 -0.21 -2.83
CA PHE A 93 4.91 -1.04 -1.93
C PHE A 93 5.02 -2.50 -2.37
N GLY A 94 4.50 -2.86 -3.56
CA GLY A 94 4.64 -4.20 -4.13
C GLY A 94 3.86 -5.26 -3.38
N VAL A 95 2.64 -4.97 -2.93
CA VAL A 95 1.72 -5.95 -2.37
C VAL A 95 1.38 -6.99 -3.44
N ASN A 96 1.40 -8.28 -3.08
CA ASN A 96 1.13 -9.33 -4.02
C ASN A 96 -0.36 -9.44 -4.38
N THR A 97 -1.23 -9.44 -3.38
CA THR A 97 -2.68 -9.49 -3.58
C THR A 97 -3.40 -8.51 -2.65
N PHE A 98 -4.39 -7.82 -3.19
CA PHE A 98 -5.28 -6.94 -2.46
C PHE A 98 -6.63 -7.63 -2.27
N HIS A 99 -6.96 -7.98 -1.02
CA HIS A 99 -8.19 -8.67 -0.66
C HIS A 99 -9.26 -7.67 -0.23
N ILE A 100 -10.45 -7.76 -0.80
CA ILE A 100 -11.62 -7.00 -0.39
C ILE A 100 -12.62 -7.97 0.22
N ILE A 101 -12.81 -7.89 1.52
CA ILE A 101 -13.88 -8.63 2.21
C ILE A 101 -15.12 -7.75 2.25
N GLY A 102 -16.11 -8.13 1.47
CA GLY A 102 -17.35 -7.38 1.30
C GLY A 102 -17.59 -6.83 -0.09
N ARG A 103 -18.08 -5.60 -0.17
CA ARG A 103 -18.49 -5.01 -1.46
C ARG A 103 -17.27 -4.60 -2.29
N LYS A 104 -17.25 -5.01 -3.57
CA LYS A 104 -16.31 -4.45 -4.56
C LYS A 104 -16.78 -3.04 -4.96
N PHE A 105 -16.69 -2.12 -4.03
CA PHE A 105 -17.05 -0.73 -4.27
C PHE A 105 -15.98 0.18 -3.71
N TYR A 106 -15.36 0.98 -4.57
CA TYR A 106 -14.37 2.00 -4.24
C TYR A 106 -14.42 3.12 -5.29
N ASP A 107 -13.99 4.30 -4.90
CA ASP A 107 -13.90 5.41 -5.85
C ASP A 107 -12.70 5.22 -6.79
N ALA A 108 -12.97 5.06 -8.08
CA ALA A 108 -11.95 4.86 -9.11
C ALA A 108 -10.96 6.04 -9.20
N ARG A 109 -11.39 7.25 -8.81
CA ARG A 109 -10.52 8.44 -8.79
C ARG A 109 -9.43 8.31 -7.75
N SER A 110 -9.72 7.68 -6.60
CA SER A 110 -8.73 7.51 -5.52
C SER A 110 -7.68 6.44 -5.82
N CYS A 111 -8.01 5.42 -6.60
CA CYS A 111 -7.03 4.40 -6.98
C CYS A 111 -6.13 4.80 -8.16
N VAL A 112 -6.50 5.85 -8.93
CA VAL A 112 -5.69 6.39 -10.05
C VAL A 112 -5.21 5.27 -10.99
N GLY A 113 -6.09 4.30 -11.30
CA GLY A 113 -5.80 3.17 -12.20
C GLY A 113 -4.96 2.04 -11.59
N SER A 114 -4.61 2.08 -10.31
CA SER A 114 -3.83 1.02 -9.64
C SER A 114 -4.55 -0.33 -9.61
N ASP A 115 -5.87 -0.32 -9.69
CA ASP A 115 -6.74 -1.51 -9.80
C ASP A 115 -6.44 -2.38 -11.03
N LYS A 116 -5.79 -1.79 -12.05
CA LYS A 116 -5.35 -2.53 -13.25
C LYS A 116 -4.05 -3.29 -13.05
N TYR A 117 -3.26 -2.93 -12.05
CA TYR A 117 -1.88 -3.41 -11.86
C TYR A 117 -1.72 -4.39 -10.70
N ILE A 118 -2.61 -4.35 -9.72
CA ILE A 118 -2.61 -5.25 -8.57
C ILE A 118 -3.57 -6.42 -8.77
N ASN A 119 -3.22 -7.59 -8.21
CA ASN A 119 -4.17 -8.69 -8.13
C ASN A 119 -5.23 -8.40 -7.08
N ILE A 120 -6.50 -8.34 -7.47
CA ILE A 120 -7.61 -8.06 -6.55
C ILE A 120 -8.44 -9.33 -6.38
N LYS A 121 -8.63 -9.75 -5.13
CA LYS A 121 -9.56 -10.81 -4.75
C LYS A 121 -10.72 -10.21 -3.95
N VAL A 122 -11.94 -10.49 -4.36
CA VAL A 122 -13.15 -10.01 -3.69
C VAL A 122 -13.92 -11.18 -3.14
N ASN A 123 -14.15 -11.20 -1.84
CA ASN A 123 -15.02 -12.18 -1.21
C ASN A 123 -16.21 -11.46 -0.54
N LYS A 124 -17.40 -11.68 -1.12
CA LYS A 124 -18.66 -11.13 -0.62
C LYS A 124 -19.38 -12.09 0.34
N GLU A 125 -19.12 -13.39 0.20
CA GLU A 125 -19.85 -14.44 0.93
C GLU A 125 -19.52 -14.43 2.43
N ILE A 126 -18.35 -13.95 2.80
CA ILE A 126 -17.92 -13.78 4.19
C ILE A 126 -18.83 -12.77 4.94
N ILE A 127 -19.53 -11.91 4.22
CA ILE A 127 -20.41 -10.91 4.81
C ILE A 127 -21.85 -11.40 4.78
N LYS A 128 -22.44 -11.54 5.96
CA LYS A 128 -23.87 -11.76 6.09
C LYS A 128 -24.60 -10.43 5.88
N GLU A 129 -25.36 -10.34 4.79
CA GLU A 129 -26.26 -9.21 4.57
C GLU A 129 -27.33 -9.22 5.67
N MET A 130 -27.49 -8.07 6.33
CA MET A 130 -28.55 -7.88 7.31
C MET A 130 -29.81 -7.39 6.60
N PRO A 131 -31.03 -7.83 7.03
CA PRO A 131 -32.28 -7.40 6.43
C PRO A 131 -32.45 -5.88 6.46
N ASP A 132 -31.94 -5.25 7.50
CA ASP A 132 -31.95 -3.80 7.66
C ASP A 132 -30.58 -3.21 7.22
N LYS A 133 -30.61 -2.36 6.19
CA LYS A 133 -29.42 -1.68 5.66
C LYS A 133 -28.78 -0.70 6.64
N SER A 134 -29.46 -0.31 7.71
CA SER A 134 -28.91 0.53 8.79
C SER A 134 -28.02 -0.27 9.74
N ILE A 135 -28.12 -1.60 9.72
CA ILE A 135 -27.33 -2.49 10.57
C ILE A 135 -25.98 -2.79 9.89
N ILE A 136 -24.90 -2.71 10.66
CA ILE A 136 -23.57 -3.06 10.20
C ILE A 136 -23.56 -4.53 9.76
N PRO A 137 -23.11 -4.82 8.52
CA PRO A 137 -23.00 -6.19 8.03
C PRO A 137 -22.13 -7.04 8.96
N LYS A 138 -22.59 -8.23 9.29
CA LYS A 138 -21.84 -9.15 10.15
C LYS A 138 -20.92 -10.03 9.30
N ILE A 139 -19.70 -10.25 9.80
CA ILE A 139 -18.74 -11.18 9.22
C ILE A 139 -19.11 -12.61 9.67
N ASP A 140 -19.12 -13.55 8.73
CA ASP A 140 -19.11 -14.97 9.04
C ASP A 140 -17.68 -15.39 9.39
N TYR A 141 -17.45 -15.64 10.69
CA TYR A 141 -16.10 -15.94 11.19
C TYR A 141 -15.55 -17.28 10.67
N ASN A 142 -16.45 -18.27 10.46
CA ASN A 142 -16.05 -19.58 9.95
C ASN A 142 -15.61 -19.49 8.48
N LEU A 143 -16.37 -18.76 7.66
CA LEU A 143 -16.00 -18.51 6.27
C LEU A 143 -14.74 -17.67 6.18
N PHE A 144 -14.54 -16.72 7.09
CA PHE A 144 -13.31 -15.92 7.13
C PHE A 144 -12.08 -16.78 7.47
N LEU A 145 -12.17 -17.66 8.48
CA LEU A 145 -11.09 -18.58 8.84
C LEU A 145 -10.76 -19.55 7.70
N LYS A 146 -11.81 -20.10 7.06
CA LYS A 146 -11.65 -20.96 5.88
C LYS A 146 -10.93 -20.22 4.75
N TYR A 147 -11.30 -18.97 4.50
CA TYR A 147 -10.65 -18.13 3.48
C TYR A 147 -9.17 -17.90 3.77
N LEU A 148 -8.80 -17.61 5.04
CA LEU A 148 -7.39 -17.48 5.42
C LEU A 148 -6.61 -18.77 5.17
N GLU A 149 -7.21 -19.91 5.39
CA GLU A 149 -6.60 -21.22 5.16
C GLU A 149 -6.43 -21.51 3.67
N GLU A 150 -7.48 -21.35 2.87
CA GLU A 150 -7.46 -21.56 1.42
C GLU A 150 -6.44 -20.66 0.70
N GLU A 151 -6.29 -19.42 1.15
CA GLU A 151 -5.33 -18.45 0.60
C GLU A 151 -3.93 -18.57 1.23
N ASN A 152 -3.75 -19.45 2.21
CA ASN A 152 -2.52 -19.68 2.98
C ASN A 152 -1.99 -18.39 3.61
N LEU A 153 -2.84 -17.69 4.37
CA LEU A 153 -2.57 -16.37 4.95
C LEU A 153 -2.41 -16.40 6.46
N SER A 154 -1.41 -15.64 6.96
CA SER A 154 -1.21 -15.29 8.37
C SER A 154 -1.78 -13.92 8.65
N PRO A 155 -2.82 -13.79 9.49
CA PRO A 155 -3.51 -12.52 9.71
C PRO A 155 -2.72 -11.59 10.64
N ILE A 156 -2.42 -10.39 10.16
CA ILE A 156 -1.81 -9.30 10.93
C ILE A 156 -2.83 -8.16 11.01
N PHE A 157 -3.54 -8.09 12.11
CA PHE A 157 -4.54 -7.04 12.33
C PHE A 157 -3.90 -5.72 12.70
N ILE A 158 -4.33 -4.63 12.05
CA ILE A 158 -3.90 -3.27 12.38
C ILE A 158 -5.00 -2.61 13.19
N GLU A 159 -4.82 -2.59 14.52
CA GLU A 159 -5.85 -2.12 15.45
C GLU A 159 -5.20 -1.56 16.72
N GLN A 160 -5.91 -0.66 17.40
CA GLN A 160 -5.46 -0.10 18.69
C GLN A 160 -5.34 -1.19 19.76
N GLY A 161 -4.37 -1.03 20.67
CA GLY A 161 -4.13 -1.98 21.76
C GLY A 161 -3.35 -3.24 21.35
N GLY A 162 -2.86 -3.30 20.11
CA GLY A 162 -1.90 -4.30 19.67
C GLY A 162 -0.47 -3.95 20.08
N GLU A 163 0.49 -4.78 19.67
CA GLU A 163 1.92 -4.52 19.82
C GLU A 163 2.32 -3.27 19.03
N SER A 164 3.12 -2.40 19.65
CA SER A 164 3.58 -1.17 19.00
C SER A 164 4.51 -1.48 17.83
N ILE A 165 4.23 -0.89 16.65
CA ILE A 165 5.09 -1.01 15.47
C ILE A 165 6.50 -0.43 15.68
N ILE A 166 6.71 0.42 16.69
CA ILE A 166 8.04 0.97 17.02
C ILE A 166 8.97 -0.15 17.46
N ASN A 167 8.46 -1.12 18.22
CA ASN A 167 9.23 -2.23 18.79
C ASN A 167 9.13 -3.50 17.93
N PHE A 168 8.18 -3.56 17.01
CA PHE A 168 7.92 -4.75 16.21
C PHE A 168 8.97 -4.96 15.11
N ASN A 169 9.54 -6.16 15.07
CA ASN A 169 10.48 -6.53 14.04
C ASN A 169 9.75 -7.12 12.81
N PHE A 170 9.43 -6.29 11.82
CA PHE A 170 8.74 -6.73 10.60
C PHE A 170 9.47 -7.86 9.85
N ASN A 171 10.78 -8.05 10.08
CA ASN A 171 11.51 -9.15 9.45
C ASN A 171 11.04 -10.53 9.91
N GLU A 172 10.43 -10.65 11.09
CA GLU A 172 9.86 -11.91 11.59
C GLU A 172 8.75 -12.44 10.69
N LEU A 173 8.02 -11.53 10.01
CA LEU A 173 6.96 -11.92 9.11
C LEU A 173 7.45 -12.72 7.89
N ASN A 174 8.73 -12.57 7.53
CA ASN A 174 9.32 -13.31 6.41
C ASN A 174 9.65 -14.77 6.75
N SER A 175 9.70 -15.12 8.03
CA SER A 175 9.95 -16.49 8.48
C SER A 175 8.68 -17.31 8.66
N LEU A 176 7.50 -16.70 8.51
CA LEU A 176 6.22 -17.39 8.59
C LEU A 176 6.07 -18.39 7.43
N LYS A 177 5.49 -19.54 7.70
CA LYS A 177 5.18 -20.55 6.67
C LYS A 177 4.09 -20.08 5.71
N ARG A 178 3.15 -19.28 6.24
CA ARG A 178 2.06 -18.67 5.50
C ARG A 178 2.43 -17.23 5.14
N LYS A 179 1.87 -16.75 4.06
CA LYS A 179 2.04 -15.35 3.63
C LYS A 179 1.36 -14.39 4.60
N SER A 180 2.05 -13.34 5.04
CA SER A 180 1.46 -12.32 5.89
C SER A 180 0.40 -11.52 5.14
N VAL A 181 -0.74 -11.25 5.78
CA VAL A 181 -1.76 -10.33 5.27
C VAL A 181 -2.07 -9.25 6.29
N PHE A 182 -1.79 -7.99 5.95
CA PHE A 182 -2.15 -6.85 6.78
C PHE A 182 -3.63 -6.54 6.62
N ILE A 183 -4.38 -6.61 7.73
CA ILE A 183 -5.84 -6.48 7.75
C ILE A 183 -6.21 -5.11 8.34
N PHE A 184 -6.88 -4.31 7.54
CA PHE A 184 -7.37 -3.00 7.91
C PHE A 184 -8.89 -3.00 8.08
N GLY A 185 -9.35 -2.37 9.16
CA GLY A 185 -10.76 -2.26 9.50
C GLY A 185 -11.52 -1.24 8.66
N ASN A 186 -12.82 -1.21 8.89
CA ASN A 186 -13.70 -0.16 8.39
C ASN A 186 -13.47 1.14 9.17
N GLU A 187 -13.65 2.29 8.51
CA GLU A 187 -13.45 3.63 9.12
C GLU A 187 -14.35 3.89 10.33
N THR A 188 -15.58 3.43 10.28
CA THR A 188 -16.59 3.73 11.30
C THR A 188 -16.45 2.83 12.52
N ASN A 189 -16.15 1.55 12.30
CA ASN A 189 -16.29 0.52 13.34
C ASN A 189 -14.98 -0.21 13.65
N GLY A 190 -13.90 0.11 12.90
CA GLY A 190 -12.64 -0.62 13.03
C GLY A 190 -12.77 -2.10 12.67
N ILE A 191 -12.15 -2.96 13.45
CA ILE A 191 -12.18 -4.42 13.30
C ILE A 191 -13.01 -5.03 14.43
N ASP A 192 -13.93 -5.95 14.07
CA ASP A 192 -14.73 -6.67 15.08
C ASP A 192 -13.79 -7.47 16.01
N LYS A 193 -13.88 -7.19 17.32
CA LYS A 193 -13.09 -7.88 18.35
C LYS A 193 -13.34 -9.39 18.40
N ARG A 194 -14.52 -9.86 17.94
CA ARG A 194 -14.84 -11.29 17.86
C ARG A 194 -14.05 -11.91 16.70
N LEU A 195 -13.95 -11.24 15.56
CA LEU A 195 -13.13 -11.69 14.43
C LEU A 195 -11.68 -11.86 14.86
N ILE A 196 -11.11 -10.86 15.53
CA ILE A 196 -9.74 -10.94 16.06
C ILE A 196 -9.58 -12.15 16.98
N ARG A 197 -10.55 -12.37 17.89
CA ARG A 197 -10.50 -13.52 18.82
C ARG A 197 -10.53 -14.87 18.10
N CYS A 198 -11.36 -15.01 17.08
CA CYS A 198 -11.43 -16.24 16.28
C CYS A 198 -10.12 -16.55 15.57
N CYS A 199 -9.38 -15.53 15.14
CA CYS A 199 -8.11 -15.70 14.42
C CYS A 199 -6.90 -15.99 15.31
N LYS A 200 -7.00 -15.92 16.64
CA LYS A 200 -5.86 -16.10 17.57
C LYS A 200 -5.12 -17.44 17.42
N LYS A 201 -5.80 -18.49 16.94
CA LYS A 201 -5.22 -19.81 16.72
C LYS A 201 -4.59 -19.98 15.34
N VAL A 202 -4.73 -19.00 14.44
CA VAL A 202 -4.15 -19.05 13.10
C VAL A 202 -2.64 -18.80 13.21
N GLU A 203 -1.85 -19.60 12.52
CA GLU A 203 -0.40 -19.45 12.50
C GLU A 203 0.01 -18.03 12.07
N GLY A 204 0.95 -17.45 12.80
CA GLY A 204 1.46 -16.11 12.49
C GLY A 204 0.52 -14.95 12.86
N PHE A 205 -0.59 -15.24 13.56
CA PHE A 205 -1.49 -14.19 14.06
C PHE A 205 -0.74 -13.11 14.84
N ARG A 206 -0.99 -11.84 14.52
CA ARG A 206 -0.50 -10.66 15.27
C ARG A 206 -1.57 -9.57 15.30
N ILE A 207 -1.46 -8.70 16.28
CA ILE A 207 -2.17 -7.42 16.33
C ILE A 207 -1.11 -6.35 16.49
N LEU A 208 -1.00 -5.45 15.52
CA LEU A 208 -0.05 -4.34 15.54
C LEU A 208 -0.80 -3.01 15.70
N SER A 209 -0.20 -2.10 16.44
CA SER A 209 -0.76 -0.77 16.67
C SER A 209 0.23 0.33 16.32
N ILE A 210 -0.29 1.42 15.75
CA ILE A 210 0.45 2.66 15.56
C ILE A 210 0.27 3.51 16.82
N PRO A 211 1.34 3.80 17.59
CA PRO A 211 1.24 4.65 18.75
C PRO A 211 0.70 6.03 18.42
N GLN A 212 -0.21 6.53 19.22
CA GLN A 212 -0.85 7.82 19.04
C GLN A 212 -0.71 8.62 20.33
N PHE A 213 -0.16 9.83 20.24
CA PHE A 213 0.04 10.74 21.38
C PHE A 213 -0.88 11.96 21.32
N GLY A 214 -1.66 12.09 20.23
CA GLY A 214 -2.53 13.21 20.01
C GLY A 214 -3.89 13.07 20.70
N PHE A 215 -4.69 14.13 20.63
CA PHE A 215 -6.02 14.20 21.21
C PHE A 215 -7.08 13.42 20.41
N LEU A 216 -6.84 13.16 19.13
CA LEU A 216 -7.77 12.45 18.29
C LEU A 216 -7.74 10.94 18.57
N LYS A 217 -8.94 10.34 18.59
CA LYS A 217 -9.14 8.94 18.96
C LYS A 217 -8.57 7.94 17.96
N SER A 218 -8.55 8.26 16.68
CA SER A 218 -8.12 7.34 15.62
C SER A 218 -7.50 8.05 14.44
N LEU A 219 -6.57 7.38 13.80
CA LEU A 219 -5.97 7.77 12.53
C LEU A 219 -6.84 7.26 11.36
N ASN A 220 -6.90 8.02 10.27
CA ASN A 220 -7.55 7.55 9.04
C ASN A 220 -6.92 6.24 8.55
N VAL A 221 -7.72 5.30 8.08
CA VAL A 221 -7.28 3.95 7.72
C VAL A 221 -6.27 3.94 6.56
N SER A 222 -6.37 4.85 5.59
CA SER A 222 -5.38 4.92 4.52
C SER A 222 -4.04 5.47 5.00
N ASN A 223 -4.04 6.35 6.01
CA ASN A 223 -2.83 6.83 6.65
C ASN A 223 -2.19 5.71 7.51
N CYS A 224 -3.01 4.91 8.21
CA CYS A 224 -2.52 3.70 8.89
C CYS A 224 -1.82 2.77 7.91
N ALA A 225 -2.45 2.51 6.76
CA ALA A 225 -1.86 1.66 5.73
C ALA A 225 -0.53 2.21 5.20
N SER A 226 -0.43 3.54 5.01
CA SER A 226 0.82 4.18 4.58
C SER A 226 1.97 3.91 5.54
N ILE A 227 1.72 4.06 6.84
CA ILE A 227 2.73 3.87 7.89
C ILE A 227 3.14 2.39 7.96
N ILE A 228 2.19 1.47 8.02
CA ILE A 228 2.46 0.03 8.12
C ILE A 228 3.24 -0.48 6.91
N LEU A 229 2.81 -0.12 5.70
CA LEU A 229 3.47 -0.55 4.47
C LEU A 229 4.87 0.04 4.33
N TRP A 230 5.07 1.28 4.78
CA TRP A 230 6.38 1.91 4.83
C TRP A 230 7.33 1.22 5.82
N GLU A 231 6.89 0.94 7.06
CA GLU A 231 7.71 0.26 8.06
C GLU A 231 8.08 -1.17 7.61
N HIS A 232 7.13 -1.89 7.03
CA HIS A 232 7.41 -3.20 6.43
C HIS A 232 8.40 -3.12 5.27
N TYR A 233 8.26 -2.15 4.36
CA TYR A 233 9.19 -1.91 3.26
C TYR A 233 10.59 -1.56 3.78
N LYS A 234 10.68 -0.62 4.71
CA LYS A 234 11.94 -0.15 5.30
C LYS A 234 12.74 -1.30 5.94
N SER A 235 12.08 -2.22 6.64
CA SER A 235 12.76 -3.36 7.24
C SER A 235 13.28 -4.36 6.21
N ASN A 236 12.59 -4.54 5.09
CA ASN A 236 13.04 -5.42 4.01
C ASN A 236 14.19 -4.82 3.17
N GLU A 237 14.21 -3.49 2.97
CA GLU A 237 15.28 -2.82 2.22
C GLU A 237 16.63 -2.84 2.97
N LYS A 238 16.61 -2.80 4.31
CA LYS A 238 17.84 -2.93 5.11
C LYS A 238 18.59 -4.25 4.88
N ARG A 239 17.90 -5.32 4.43
CA ARG A 239 18.53 -6.60 4.09
C ARG A 239 19.26 -6.60 2.74
N LYS A 240 18.92 -5.69 1.83
CA LYS A 240 19.54 -5.64 0.49
C LYS A 240 20.81 -4.80 0.45
N VAL A 241 21.15 -4.15 1.56
CA VAL A 241 22.30 -3.25 1.68
C VAL A 241 23.48 -3.92 2.41
N ILE A 242 23.28 -5.12 2.97
CA ILE A 242 24.31 -5.98 3.54
C ILE A 242 24.64 -7.04 2.50
#